data_612b141c74e4cabc4811bf2cd6e21826
#
_entry.id   612b141c74e4cabc4811bf2cd6e21826
#
_cell.length_a   1.000
_cell.length_b   1.000
_cell.length_c   1.000
_cell.angle_alpha   90.00
_cell.angle_beta   90.00
_cell.angle_gamma   90.00
#
_symmetry.space_group_name_H-M   'P 1'
#
loop_
_entity.id
_entity.type
_entity.pdbx_description
1 polymer ?
#
loop_
_entity_poly.entity_id
_entity_poly.type
_entity_poly.pdbx_seq_one_letter_code
_entity_poly.pdbx_strand_id
1 'polypeptide(L)'
;MADAKRVLIVDDDTAVLRIMREALQNFLHWEVDTSPSPEYGFELALKKYYDLMIFDFSMPLIDGMLLFLLISKVYENSSPARKVPPLLLVSGQGSDKRAQELLKEARVVGFLPKPFTINRLLEKIKDCFPETRAFA
;
A
#
# COMPACT_ATOMS: atom_id res chain seq x y z
N MET A 1 -1.57 -16.71 -17.59
CA MET A 1 -0.56 -15.98 -16.82
C MET A 1 -1.22 -14.83 -16.08
N ALA A 2 -1.03 -14.78 -14.77
CA ALA A 2 -1.60 -13.65 -14.04
C ALA A 2 -0.87 -12.37 -14.46
N ASP A 3 -1.64 -11.32 -14.72
CA ASP A 3 -1.06 -10.04 -15.09
C ASP A 3 -0.29 -9.45 -13.91
N ALA A 4 0.87 -8.87 -14.18
CA ALA A 4 1.64 -8.16 -13.18
C ALA A 4 0.84 -6.96 -12.69
N LYS A 5 0.70 -6.86 -11.38
CA LYS A 5 0.08 -5.69 -10.76
C LYS A 5 1.11 -4.60 -10.55
N ARG A 6 0.64 -3.37 -10.38
CA ARG A 6 1.49 -2.24 -10.02
C ARG A 6 1.12 -1.77 -8.62
N VAL A 7 2.12 -1.64 -7.76
CA VAL A 7 1.93 -1.25 -6.36
C VAL A 7 2.78 -0.03 -6.02
N LEU A 8 2.18 0.87 -5.24
CA LEU A 8 2.88 2.02 -4.66
C LEU A 8 3.08 1.76 -3.17
N ILE A 9 4.32 1.81 -2.71
CA ILE A 9 4.66 1.62 -1.31
C ILE A 9 5.25 2.92 -0.78
N VAL A 10 4.66 3.46 0.29
CA VAL A 10 5.14 4.68 0.94
C VAL A 10 5.44 4.36 2.40
N ASP A 11 6.69 4.57 2.81
CA ASP A 11 7.16 4.32 4.18
C ASP A 11 8.44 5.11 4.37
N ASP A 12 8.56 5.84 5.47
CA ASP A 12 9.75 6.64 5.76
C ASP A 12 10.96 5.79 6.17
N ASP A 13 10.76 4.49 6.43
CA ASP A 13 11.84 3.55 6.70
C ASP A 13 12.32 2.92 5.37
N THR A 14 13.47 3.38 4.89
CA THR A 14 14.00 2.93 3.60
C THR A 14 14.37 1.45 3.58
N ALA A 15 14.73 0.87 4.72
CA ALA A 15 15.01 -0.57 4.81
C ALA A 15 13.74 -1.38 4.58
N VAL A 16 12.62 -0.94 5.17
CA VAL A 16 11.31 -1.58 4.97
C VAL A 16 10.90 -1.49 3.50
N LEU A 17 11.08 -0.32 2.88
CA LEU A 17 10.78 -0.13 1.45
C LEU A 17 11.53 -1.13 0.58
N ARG A 18 12.81 -1.31 0.86
CA ARG A 18 13.64 -2.23 0.08
C ARG A 18 13.19 -3.68 0.26
N ILE A 19 12.93 -4.08 1.49
CA ILE A 19 12.46 -5.44 1.78
C ILE A 19 11.16 -5.73 1.06
N MET A 20 10.19 -4.83 1.13
CA MET A 20 8.92 -5.01 0.45
C MET A 20 9.07 -5.03 -1.07
N ARG A 21 9.88 -4.11 -1.62
CA ARG A 21 10.13 -4.08 -3.06
C ARG A 21 10.70 -5.39 -3.54
N GLU A 22 11.77 -5.87 -2.89
CA GLU A 22 12.43 -7.11 -3.28
C GLU A 22 11.48 -8.30 -3.19
N ALA A 23 10.68 -8.37 -2.13
CA ALA A 23 9.71 -9.45 -1.97
C ALA A 23 8.68 -9.47 -3.09
N LEU A 24 8.09 -8.33 -3.40
CA LEU A 24 7.04 -8.26 -4.41
C LEU A 24 7.59 -8.46 -5.82
N GLN A 25 8.78 -7.94 -6.10
CA GLN A 25 9.41 -8.15 -7.40
C GLN A 25 9.84 -9.60 -7.60
N ASN A 26 10.44 -10.20 -6.58
CA ASN A 26 11.01 -11.54 -6.70
C ASN A 26 9.96 -12.65 -6.59
N PHE A 27 8.96 -12.49 -5.75
CA PHE A 27 7.95 -13.54 -5.53
C PHE A 27 6.70 -13.38 -6.37
N LEU A 28 6.32 -12.16 -6.72
CA LEU A 28 5.09 -11.89 -7.47
C LEU A 28 5.34 -11.32 -8.86
N HIS A 29 6.56 -10.90 -9.15
CA HIS A 29 6.93 -10.22 -10.41
C HIS A 29 6.06 -8.98 -10.68
N TRP A 30 5.68 -8.27 -9.62
CA TRP A 30 4.91 -7.04 -9.72
C TRP A 30 5.82 -5.86 -10.03
N GLU A 31 5.23 -4.83 -10.63
CA GLU A 31 5.89 -3.54 -10.76
C GLU A 31 5.74 -2.77 -9.44
N VAL A 32 6.85 -2.33 -8.88
CA VAL A 32 6.86 -1.70 -7.56
C VAL A 32 7.50 -0.33 -7.64
N ASP A 33 6.75 0.70 -7.25
CA ASP A 33 7.29 2.03 -7.02
C ASP A 33 7.29 2.28 -5.51
N THR A 34 8.36 2.86 -5.01
CA THR A 34 8.50 3.17 -3.59
C THR A 34 8.77 4.64 -3.37
N SER A 35 8.32 5.16 -2.25
CA SER A 35 8.61 6.52 -1.84
C SER A 35 8.90 6.58 -0.34
N PRO A 36 9.99 7.25 0.07
CA PRO A 36 10.26 7.47 1.49
C PRO A 36 9.49 8.66 2.07
N SER A 37 8.72 9.37 1.25
CA SER A 37 7.96 10.53 1.72
C SER A 37 6.54 10.53 1.17
N PRO A 38 5.56 11.02 1.96
CA PRO A 38 4.18 11.12 1.47
C PRO A 38 4.05 12.08 0.28
N GLU A 39 4.83 13.14 0.23
CA GLU A 39 4.76 14.11 -0.86
C GLU A 39 5.12 13.48 -2.21
N TYR A 40 6.22 12.74 -2.26
CA TYR A 40 6.62 12.06 -3.48
C TYR A 40 5.66 10.91 -3.81
N GLY A 41 5.16 10.22 -2.78
CA GLY A 41 4.13 9.19 -2.97
C GLY A 41 2.88 9.76 -3.63
N PHE A 42 2.45 10.93 -3.18
CA PHE A 42 1.32 11.63 -3.78
C PHE A 42 1.59 11.98 -5.25
N GLU A 43 2.77 12.49 -5.53
CA GLU A 43 3.18 12.81 -6.90
C GLU A 43 3.15 11.59 -7.82
N LEU A 44 3.67 10.46 -7.35
CA LEU A 44 3.62 9.21 -8.11
C LEU A 44 2.19 8.76 -8.36
N ALA A 45 1.32 8.86 -7.35
CA ALA A 45 -0.08 8.47 -7.49
C ALA A 45 -0.81 9.31 -8.54
N LEU A 46 -0.41 10.57 -8.73
CA LEU A 46 -1.01 11.42 -9.76
C LEU A 46 -0.52 11.06 -11.16
N LYS A 47 0.69 10.55 -11.27
CA LYS A 47 1.33 10.26 -12.57
C LYS A 47 1.02 8.87 -13.11
N LYS A 48 0.79 7.90 -12.22
CA LYS A 48 0.60 6.50 -12.61
C LYS A 48 -0.64 5.94 -11.93
N TYR A 49 -1.16 4.85 -12.50
CA TYR A 49 -2.22 4.08 -11.87
C TYR A 49 -1.62 2.89 -11.13
N TYR A 50 -2.14 2.62 -9.94
CA TYR A 50 -1.72 1.49 -9.12
C TYR A 50 -2.89 0.57 -8.81
N ASP A 51 -2.60 -0.72 -8.71
CA ASP A 51 -3.60 -1.73 -8.35
C ASP A 51 -3.72 -1.88 -6.84
N LEU A 52 -2.68 -1.50 -6.10
CA LEU A 52 -2.63 -1.58 -4.65
C LEU A 52 -1.75 -0.46 -4.12
N MET A 53 -2.14 0.10 -2.99
CA MET A 53 -1.31 1.03 -2.23
C MET A 53 -0.97 0.41 -0.88
N ILE A 54 0.30 0.46 -0.50
CA ILE A 54 0.78 -0.01 0.80
C ILE A 54 1.45 1.17 1.48
N PHE A 55 0.79 1.73 2.48
CA PHE A 55 1.28 2.93 3.16
C PHE A 55 1.55 2.65 4.62
N ASP A 56 2.67 3.16 5.12
CA ASP A 56 2.94 3.21 6.55
C ASP A 56 1.93 4.15 7.20
N PHE A 57 1.29 3.69 8.27
CA PHE A 57 0.33 4.52 8.98
C PHE A 57 1.02 5.71 9.66
N SER A 58 2.16 5.50 10.29
CA SER A 58 2.87 6.56 11.03
C SER A 58 4.01 7.14 10.22
N MET A 59 3.80 8.31 9.64
CA MET A 59 4.83 9.06 8.93
C MET A 59 4.85 10.51 9.44
N PRO A 60 6.01 11.20 9.35
CA PRO A 60 6.05 12.62 9.71
C PRO A 60 5.10 13.45 8.85
N LEU A 61 4.43 14.41 9.43
CA LEU A 61 3.54 15.40 8.82
C LEU A 61 2.20 14.84 8.36
N ILE A 62 2.20 13.76 7.59
CA ILE A 62 0.98 13.14 7.06
C ILE A 62 1.04 11.65 7.33
N ASP A 63 0.01 11.09 7.98
CA ASP A 63 -0.07 9.64 8.14
C ASP A 63 -0.57 8.97 6.84
N GLY A 64 -0.39 7.64 6.79
CA GLY A 64 -0.73 6.88 5.58
C GLY A 64 -2.21 6.94 5.22
N MET A 65 -3.10 7.02 6.21
CA MET A 65 -4.52 7.12 5.94
C MET A 65 -4.89 8.48 5.34
N LEU A 66 -4.31 9.56 5.88
CA LEU A 66 -4.55 10.89 5.34
C LEU A 66 -4.03 11.01 3.91
N LEU A 67 -2.85 10.46 3.64
CA LEU A 67 -2.31 10.42 2.28
C LEU A 67 -3.28 9.70 1.33
N PHE A 68 -3.79 8.54 1.75
CA PHE A 68 -4.74 7.78 0.97
C PHE A 68 -6.02 8.57 0.69
N LEU A 69 -6.55 9.25 1.70
CA LEU A 69 -7.76 10.06 1.55
C LEU A 69 -7.54 11.22 0.56
N LEU A 70 -6.39 11.86 0.61
CA LEU A 70 -6.05 12.92 -0.33
C LEU A 70 -5.98 12.41 -1.77
N ILE A 71 -5.33 11.27 -1.97
CA ILE A 71 -5.26 10.63 -3.29
C ILE A 71 -6.66 10.26 -3.77
N SER A 72 -7.47 9.67 -2.90
CA SER A 72 -8.84 9.26 -3.22
C SER A 72 -9.67 10.45 -3.68
N LYS A 73 -9.54 11.58 -2.99
CA LYS A 73 -10.26 12.80 -3.34
C LYS A 73 -9.91 13.29 -4.74
N VAL A 74 -8.62 13.30 -5.06
CA VAL A 74 -8.17 13.70 -6.39
C VAL A 74 -8.70 12.75 -7.46
N TYR A 75 -8.63 11.43 -7.21
CA TYR A 75 -9.10 10.43 -8.16
C TYR A 75 -10.60 10.55 -8.41
N GLU A 76 -11.38 10.71 -7.36
CA GLU A 76 -12.84 10.82 -7.46
C GLU A 76 -13.28 12.09 -8.20
N ASN A 77 -12.48 13.17 -8.09
CA ASN A 77 -12.78 14.45 -8.71
C ASN A 77 -12.11 14.66 -10.06
N SER A 78 -11.34 13.69 -10.56
CA SER A 78 -10.75 13.80 -11.88
C SER A 78 -11.80 13.53 -12.96
N SER A 79 -11.53 13.98 -14.20
CA SER A 79 -12.45 13.84 -15.31
C SER A 79 -11.79 13.11 -16.48
N PRO A 80 -12.15 11.84 -16.74
CA PRO A 80 -13.11 11.02 -15.97
C PRO A 80 -12.56 10.63 -14.59
N ALA A 81 -13.47 10.27 -13.68
CA ALA A 81 -13.08 9.83 -12.35
C ALA A 81 -12.21 8.56 -12.44
N ARG A 82 -11.16 8.53 -11.61
CA ARG A 82 -10.25 7.38 -11.55
C ARG A 82 -10.68 6.45 -10.42
N LYS A 83 -10.53 5.15 -10.66
CA LYS A 83 -10.80 4.16 -9.63
C LYS A 83 -9.75 4.23 -8.53
N VAL A 84 -10.20 4.30 -7.28
CA VAL A 84 -9.31 4.30 -6.11
C VAL A 84 -8.88 2.87 -5.82
N PRO A 85 -7.57 2.59 -5.79
CA PRO A 85 -7.10 1.24 -5.47
C PRO A 85 -7.29 0.92 -3.99
N PRO A 86 -7.30 -0.38 -3.63
CA PRO A 86 -7.33 -0.75 -2.22
C PRO A 86 -6.06 -0.35 -1.49
N LEU A 87 -6.18 -0.14 -0.18
CA LEU A 87 -5.09 0.26 0.70
C LEU A 87 -4.79 -0.82 1.73
N LEU A 88 -3.54 -1.22 1.81
CA LEU A 88 -3.00 -2.02 2.91
C LEU A 88 -2.17 -1.08 3.79
N LEU A 89 -2.55 -0.95 5.06
CA LEU A 89 -1.81 -0.11 5.99
C LEU A 89 -0.78 -0.94 6.74
N VAL A 90 0.41 -0.41 6.88
CA VAL A 90 1.48 -1.01 7.67
C VAL A 90 1.60 -0.18 8.94
N SER A 91 1.55 -0.80 10.11
CA SER A 91 1.51 -0.08 11.36
C SER A 91 2.51 -0.62 12.38
N GLY A 92 3.15 0.30 13.09
CA GLY A 92 3.96 -0.02 14.24
C GLY A 92 3.11 -0.19 15.49
N GLN A 93 3.78 -0.35 16.62
CA GLN A 93 3.12 -0.51 17.92
C GLN A 93 2.34 0.75 18.29
N GLY A 94 1.22 0.56 19.00
CA GLY A 94 0.43 1.65 19.56
C GLY A 94 -0.68 2.19 18.69
N SER A 95 -0.88 1.64 17.49
CA SER A 95 -1.93 2.10 16.58
C SER A 95 -3.17 1.20 16.55
N ASP A 96 -3.28 0.25 17.46
CA ASP A 96 -4.30 -0.81 17.40
C ASP A 96 -5.74 -0.29 17.39
N LYS A 97 -6.07 0.66 18.27
CA LYS A 97 -7.43 1.19 18.35
C LYS A 97 -7.82 1.93 17.07
N ARG A 98 -6.93 2.78 16.59
CA ARG A 98 -7.18 3.56 15.39
C ARG A 98 -7.19 2.66 14.16
N ALA A 99 -6.33 1.65 14.15
CA ALA A 99 -6.30 0.66 13.09
C ALA A 99 -7.66 -0.04 12.95
N GLN A 100 -8.27 -0.45 14.06
CA GLN A 100 -9.57 -1.11 14.03
C GLN A 100 -10.68 -0.19 13.52
N GLU A 101 -10.62 1.09 13.84
CA GLU A 101 -11.58 2.06 13.32
C GLU A 101 -11.42 2.24 11.82
N LEU A 102 -10.18 2.25 11.32
CA LEU A 102 -9.89 2.42 9.90
C LEU A 102 -10.27 1.20 9.07
N LEU A 103 -10.32 0.02 9.67
CA LEU A 103 -10.81 -1.17 8.96
C LEU A 103 -12.27 -1.07 8.54
N LYS A 104 -13.01 -0.13 9.11
CA LYS A 104 -14.39 0.13 8.69
C LYS A 104 -14.46 0.87 7.35
N GLU A 105 -13.36 1.51 6.94
CA GLU A 105 -13.28 2.08 5.60
C GLU A 105 -13.17 0.96 4.58
N ALA A 106 -14.13 0.88 3.66
CA ALA A 106 -14.25 -0.25 2.74
C ALA A 106 -13.03 -0.48 1.85
N ARG A 107 -12.24 0.58 1.60
CA ARG A 107 -11.07 0.50 0.74
C ARG A 107 -9.80 0.09 1.48
N VAL A 108 -9.84 0.10 2.81
CA VAL A 108 -8.73 -0.41 3.62
C VAL A 108 -8.92 -1.91 3.75
N VAL A 109 -8.06 -2.67 3.07
CA VAL A 109 -8.23 -4.12 2.97
C VAL A 109 -7.51 -4.90 4.06
N GLY A 110 -6.69 -4.22 4.86
CA GLY A 110 -6.06 -4.86 6.00
C GLY A 110 -4.97 -4.03 6.63
N PHE A 111 -4.39 -4.60 7.66
CA PHE A 111 -3.24 -4.06 8.38
C PHE A 111 -2.14 -5.10 8.44
N LEU A 112 -0.91 -4.62 8.27
CA LEU A 112 0.28 -5.44 8.43
C LEU A 112 1.09 -4.84 9.58
N PRO A 113 1.08 -5.47 10.77
CA PRO A 113 1.84 -4.94 11.90
C PRO A 113 3.34 -5.08 11.69
N LYS A 114 4.09 -4.09 12.14
CA LYS A 114 5.55 -4.14 12.19
C LYS A 114 6.00 -4.69 13.55
N PRO A 115 7.03 -5.53 13.60
CA PRO A 115 7.76 -6.10 12.47
C PRO A 115 6.94 -7.22 11.80
N PHE A 116 7.14 -7.40 10.51
CA PHE A 116 6.45 -8.44 9.76
C PHE A 116 7.45 -9.34 9.03
N THR A 117 6.99 -10.54 8.68
CA THR A 117 7.75 -11.44 7.82
C THR A 117 7.30 -11.26 6.37
N ILE A 118 8.14 -11.67 5.43
CA ILE A 118 7.79 -11.67 4.01
C ILE A 118 6.55 -12.54 3.77
N ASN A 119 6.47 -13.70 4.43
CA ASN A 119 5.30 -14.57 4.31
C ASN A 119 4.01 -13.86 4.73
N ARG A 120 4.07 -13.09 5.83
CA ARG A 120 2.91 -12.35 6.30
C ARG A 120 2.48 -11.28 5.31
N LEU A 121 3.45 -10.56 4.72
CA LEU A 121 3.17 -9.58 3.68
C LEU A 121 2.48 -10.25 2.49
N LEU A 122 3.03 -11.37 2.01
CA LEU A 122 2.47 -12.09 0.87
C LEU A 122 1.07 -12.62 1.15
N GLU A 123 0.81 -13.10 2.37
CA GLU A 123 -0.54 -13.54 2.78
C GLU A 123 -1.55 -12.40 2.69
N LYS A 124 -1.18 -11.22 3.19
CA LYS A 124 -2.05 -10.04 3.15
C LYS A 124 -2.36 -9.63 1.71
N ILE A 125 -1.37 -9.68 0.84
CA ILE A 125 -1.56 -9.37 -0.58
C ILE A 125 -2.45 -10.41 -1.25
N LYS A 126 -2.28 -11.68 -0.91
CA LYS A 126 -3.12 -12.75 -1.44
C LYS A 126 -4.58 -12.57 -1.02
N ASP A 127 -4.82 -12.10 0.21
CA ASP A 127 -6.18 -11.80 0.66
C ASP A 127 -6.84 -10.70 -0.18
N CYS A 128 -6.03 -9.72 -0.64
CA CYS A 128 -6.53 -8.65 -1.52
C CYS A 128 -6.74 -9.14 -2.96
N PHE A 129 -5.88 -10.04 -3.41
CA PHE A 129 -5.88 -10.52 -4.79
C PHE A 129 -5.74 -12.06 -4.78
N PRO A 130 -6.86 -12.78 -4.56
CA PRO A 130 -6.80 -14.24 -4.41
C PRO A 130 -6.23 -14.98 -5.61
N GLU A 131 -6.26 -14.38 -6.81
CA GLU A 131 -5.70 -14.94 -8.02
C GLU A 131 -4.17 -14.88 -8.07
N THR A 132 -3.55 -14.14 -7.16
CA THR A 132 -2.09 -13.96 -7.12
C THR A 132 -1.40 -15.23 -6.64
N ARG A 133 -0.33 -15.61 -7.32
CA ARG A 133 0.49 -16.75 -6.93
C ARG A 133 1.90 -16.27 -6.59
N ALA A 134 2.36 -16.59 -5.39
CA ALA A 134 3.74 -16.39 -5.01
C ALA A 134 4.56 -17.60 -5.45
N PHE A 135 5.81 -17.35 -5.84
CA PHE A 135 6.74 -18.43 -6.11
C PHE A 135 7.24 -19.05 -4.82
N ALA A 136 7.21 -20.33 -4.76
CA ALA A 136 7.76 -21.07 -3.65
C ALA A 136 9.28 -21.02 -3.66
#